data_a2fae8929999e584c5b547c68c30beaf
#
_entry.id   a2fae8929999e584c5b547c68c30beaf
#
_cell.length_a   1.000
_cell.length_b   1.000
_cell.length_c   1.000
_cell.angle_alpha   90.00
_cell.angle_beta   90.00
_cell.angle_gamma   90.00
#
_symmetry.space_group_name_H-M   'P 1'
#
loop_
_entity.id
_entity.type
_entity.pdbx_description
1 polymer ?
#
loop_
_entity_poly.entity_id
_entity_poly.type
_entity_poly.pdbx_seq_one_letter_code
_entity_poly.pdbx_strand_id
1 'polypeptide(L)' 'VDKEEILRLQTYLREKFGNDTIHLLEQSRKDNSVEVNLGEEFIGIIYRDDEDGDVSYAFQMAILDMDLPEPGA' A
#
# COMPACT_ATOMS: atom_id res chain seq x y z
N VAL A 1 0.39 0.42 -13.03
CA VAL A 1 0.03 1.62 -12.25
C VAL A 1 0.98 2.74 -12.64
N ASP A 2 0.44 3.83 -13.13
CA ASP A 2 1.29 4.93 -13.58
C ASP A 2 1.69 5.85 -12.42
N LYS A 3 2.59 6.78 -12.71
CA LYS A 3 3.16 7.67 -11.71
C LYS A 3 2.10 8.55 -11.06
N GLU A 4 1.13 9.02 -11.83
CA GLU A 4 0.06 9.87 -11.30
C GLU A 4 -0.82 9.08 -10.33
N GLU A 5 -1.15 7.84 -10.68
CA GLU A 5 -1.92 6.98 -9.79
C GLU A 5 -1.19 6.73 -8.48
N ILE A 6 0.13 6.50 -8.57
CA ILE A 6 0.95 6.27 -7.38
C ILE A 6 0.91 7.48 -6.46
N LEU A 7 1.04 8.68 -7.01
CA LEU A 7 1.00 9.91 -6.20
C LEU A 7 -0.37 10.12 -5.56
N ARG A 8 -1.44 9.83 -6.29
CA ARG A 8 -2.78 9.99 -5.75
C ARG A 8 -3.06 8.98 -4.64
N LEU A 9 -2.62 7.73 -4.83
CA LEU A 9 -2.76 6.71 -3.81
C LEU A 9 -1.95 7.07 -2.56
N GLN A 10 -0.73 7.54 -2.75
CA GLN A 10 0.11 7.93 -1.62
C GLN A 10 -0.52 9.06 -0.81
N THR A 11 -1.04 10.07 -1.47
CA THR A 11 -1.71 11.18 -0.80
C THR A 11 -2.93 10.68 -0.04
N TYR A 12 -3.73 9.82 -0.68
CA TYR A 12 -4.92 9.26 -0.05
C TYR A 12 -4.58 8.50 1.23
N LEU A 13 -3.55 7.62 1.14
CA LEU A 13 -3.17 6.80 2.30
C LEU A 13 -2.59 7.64 3.43
N ARG A 14 -1.81 8.65 3.10
CA ARG A 14 -1.26 9.55 4.12
C ARG A 14 -2.35 10.27 4.89
N GLU A 15 -3.38 10.73 4.18
CA GLU A 15 -4.51 11.39 4.81
C GLU A 15 -5.36 10.40 5.61
N LYS A 16 -5.61 9.23 5.02
CA LYS A 16 -6.45 8.21 5.65
C LYS A 16 -5.87 7.72 6.97
N PHE A 17 -4.57 7.50 7.00
CA PHE A 17 -3.90 6.99 8.19
C PHE A 17 -3.24 8.09 9.04
N GLY A 18 -3.30 9.33 8.59
CA GLY A 18 -2.70 10.44 9.33
C GLY A 18 -1.19 10.27 9.47
N ASN A 19 -0.52 9.76 8.44
CA ASN A 19 0.90 9.45 8.52
C ASN A 19 1.62 9.85 7.22
N ASP A 20 2.49 10.84 7.32
CA ASP A 20 3.22 11.38 6.17
C ASP A 20 4.45 10.55 5.79
N THR A 21 4.75 9.49 6.53
CA THR A 21 5.91 8.64 6.22
C THR A 21 5.56 7.49 5.29
N ILE A 22 4.31 7.41 4.85
CA ILE A 22 3.88 6.39 3.91
C ILE A 22 4.41 6.72 2.52
N HIS A 23 5.12 5.77 1.91
CA HIS A 23 5.70 5.91 0.58
C HIS A 23 5.28 4.74 -0.30
N LEU A 24 4.90 5.04 -1.52
CA LEU A 24 4.58 4.02 -2.51
C LEU A 24 5.67 3.96 -3.56
N LEU A 25 6.12 2.75 -3.87
CA LEU A 25 7.15 2.52 -4.87
C LEU A 25 6.64 1.58 -5.93
N GLU A 26 6.89 1.91 -7.19
CA GLU A 26 6.53 1.02 -8.28
C GLU A 26 7.41 -0.22 -8.21
N GLN A 27 6.80 -1.40 -8.07
CA GLN A 27 7.53 -2.64 -7.90
C GLN A 27 7.90 -3.29 -9.23
N SER A 28 6.94 -3.35 -10.16
CA SER A 28 7.16 -3.97 -11.45
C SER A 28 6.22 -3.35 -12.47
N ARG A 29 6.73 -3.16 -13.69
CA ARG A 29 5.90 -2.62 -14.77
C ARG A 29 4.94 -3.67 -15.33
N LYS A 30 5.20 -4.95 -15.07
CA LYS A 30 4.36 -6.03 -15.58
C LYS A 30 3.17 -6.31 -14.69
N ASP A 31 3.28 -5.99 -13.42
CA ASP A 31 2.21 -6.19 -12.46
C ASP A 31 1.51 -4.88 -12.18
N ASN A 32 0.20 -4.93 -11.95
CA ASN A 32 -0.55 -3.76 -11.51
C ASN A 32 -0.43 -3.63 -10.00
N SER A 33 0.82 -3.65 -9.50
CA SER A 33 1.07 -3.60 -8.07
C SER A 33 2.05 -2.51 -7.70
N VAL A 34 1.91 -2.02 -6.48
CA VAL A 34 2.74 -0.97 -5.92
C VAL A 34 3.13 -1.36 -4.51
N GLU A 35 4.41 -1.20 -4.20
CA GLU A 35 4.90 -1.49 -2.86
C GLU A 35 4.57 -0.35 -1.91
N VAL A 36 4.10 -0.69 -0.71
CA VAL A 36 3.78 0.31 0.32
C VAL A 36 4.81 0.22 1.44
N ASN A 37 5.43 1.34 1.76
CA ASN A 37 6.43 1.43 2.83
C ASN A 37 5.99 2.45 3.87
N LEU A 38 6.29 2.16 5.12
CA LEU A 38 6.05 3.06 6.25
C LEU A 38 7.42 3.46 6.77
N GLY A 39 7.84 4.70 6.45
CA GLY A 39 9.22 5.08 6.67
C GLY A 39 10.13 4.22 5.81
N GLU A 40 11.00 3.47 6.42
CA GLU A 40 11.91 2.58 5.71
C GLU A 40 11.44 1.12 5.72
N GLU A 41 10.29 0.86 6.32
CA GLU A 41 9.77 -0.50 6.46
C GLU A 41 8.76 -0.83 5.38
N PHE A 42 8.97 -1.95 4.69
CA PHE A 42 8.00 -2.49 3.73
C PHE A 42 6.83 -3.08 4.52
N ILE A 43 5.61 -2.62 4.24
CA ILE A 43 4.44 -3.10 4.99
C ILE A 43 3.40 -3.82 4.13
N GLY A 44 3.38 -3.61 2.84
CA GLY A 44 2.36 -4.27 2.04
C GLY A 44 2.41 -3.91 0.57
N ILE A 45 1.39 -4.39 -0.15
CA ILE A 45 1.30 -4.20 -1.60
C ILE A 45 -0.12 -3.78 -1.96
N ILE A 46 -0.22 -2.85 -2.89
CA ILE A 46 -1.50 -2.43 -3.45
C ILE A 46 -1.60 -3.01 -4.86
N TYR A 47 -2.74 -3.63 -5.16
CA TYR A 47 -3.05 -4.16 -6.48
C TYR A 47 -4.15 -3.34 -7.11
N ARG A 48 -3.98 -2.98 -8.38
CA ARG A 48 -5.01 -2.29 -9.14
C ARG A 48 -5.88 -3.32 -9.84
N ASP A 49 -7.19 -3.15 -9.76
CA ASP A 49 -8.16 -4.03 -10.40
C ASP A 49 -9.08 -3.20 -11.27
N ASP A 50 -9.14 -3.50 -12.55
CA ASP A 50 -10.00 -2.79 -13.49
C ASP A 50 -10.83 -3.74 -14.36
N GLU A 51 -11.00 -5.00 -13.91
CA GLU A 51 -11.70 -6.02 -14.70
C GLU A 51 -13.17 -5.70 -14.97
N ASP A 52 -13.83 -5.01 -14.06
CA ASP A 52 -15.26 -4.74 -14.18
C ASP A 52 -15.58 -3.38 -14.80
N GLY A 53 -14.59 -2.75 -15.41
CA GLY A 53 -14.78 -1.44 -16.00
C GLY A 53 -14.57 -0.29 -15.04
N ASP A 54 -14.64 -0.56 -13.76
CA ASP A 54 -14.33 0.41 -12.71
C ASP A 54 -12.98 0.08 -12.11
N VAL A 55 -12.20 1.11 -11.83
CA VAL A 55 -10.89 0.92 -11.24
C VAL A 55 -10.99 0.91 -9.72
N SER A 56 -10.41 -0.10 -9.10
CA SER A 56 -10.31 -0.17 -7.65
C SER A 56 -8.91 -0.60 -7.27
N TYR A 57 -8.56 -0.40 -6.01
CA TYR A 57 -7.24 -0.74 -5.50
C TYR A 57 -7.38 -1.51 -4.20
N ALA A 58 -6.70 -2.63 -4.12
CA ALA A 58 -6.72 -3.48 -2.91
C ALA A 58 -5.37 -3.42 -2.22
N PHE A 59 -5.36 -3.03 -0.96
CA PHE A 59 -4.15 -2.98 -0.15
C PHE A 59 -4.07 -4.25 0.69
N GLN A 60 -3.00 -5.00 0.55
CA GLN A 60 -2.77 -6.24 1.29
C GLN A 60 -1.53 -6.08 2.16
N MET A 61 -1.68 -6.38 3.44
CA MET A 61 -0.60 -6.29 4.40
C MET A 61 -0.54 -7.57 5.20
N ALA A 62 0.63 -8.20 5.22
CA ALA A 62 0.83 -9.41 6.03
C ALA A 62 1.23 -9.01 7.44
N ILE A 63 0.51 -9.55 8.41
CA ILE A 63 0.82 -9.32 9.82
C ILE A 63 1.32 -10.65 10.39
N LEU A 64 2.57 -10.67 10.78
CA LEU A 64 3.18 -11.88 11.31
C LEU A 64 2.88 -12.01 12.81
N ASP A 65 2.66 -13.24 13.24
CA ASP A 65 2.36 -13.50 14.66
C ASP A 65 3.45 -12.95 15.58
N MET A 66 4.72 -13.07 15.16
CA MET A 66 5.85 -12.60 15.93
C MET A 66 5.86 -11.07 16.11
N ASP A 67 5.12 -10.34 15.26
CA ASP A 67 5.06 -8.88 15.34
C ASP A 67 3.94 -8.39 16.25
N LEU A 68 3.08 -9.30 16.72
CA LEU A 68 1.98 -8.92 17.58
C LEU A 68 2.45 -8.73 19.02
N PRO A 69 1.86 -7.75 19.72
CA PRO A 69 2.21 -7.57 21.13
C PRO A 69 1.67 -8.70 21.99
N GLU A 70 2.27 -8.88 23.17
CA GLU A 70 1.79 -9.87 24.10
C GLU A 70 0.36 -9.56 24.55
N PRO A 71 -0.48 -10.59 24.83
CA PRO A 71 -1.83 -10.35 25.32
C PRO A 71 -1.80 -9.52 26.60
N GLY A 72 -2.66 -8.51 26.63
CA GLY A 72 -2.74 -7.63 27.78
C GLY A 72 -1.78 -6.46 27.77
N ALA A 73 -0.99 -6.35 26.69
CA ALA A 73 -0.04 -5.23 26.57
C ALA A 73 -0.74 -3.95 26.13
#